data_582ae4139b0a4b5de1709569d705f092
#
_entry.id   582ae4139b0a4b5de1709569d705f092
#
_cell.length_a   1.000
_cell.length_b   1.000
_cell.length_c   1.000
_cell.angle_alpha   90.00
_cell.angle_beta   90.00
_cell.angle_gamma   90.00
#
_symmetry.space_group_name_H-M   'P 1'
#
loop_
_entity.id
_entity.type
_entity.pdbx_description
1 polymer ?
#
loop_
_entity_poly.entity_id
_entity_poly.type
_entity_poly.pdbx_seq_one_letter_code
_entity_poly.pdbx_strand_id
1 'polypeptide(L)'
;MELEMDRQLIQGIWGYHWWGNRKHWDDVAALGEDAARQEIGKQFSFPTLKGMLAHIYGADRVWFERWKGTSPTRLQGDADFASLADLRKHWVTLETEQQAFLAALATADLKRQLDYKSTDGKPFSQPLWQLLQHVVNHATHHRSEIATMLTMVKGSPASTDMVLYYRGPKP
;
A
#
# COMPACT_ATOMS: atom_id res chain seq x y z
N MET A 1 -2.74 6.26 -28.76
CA MET A 1 -2.85 7.49 -27.90
C MET A 1 -3.70 7.20 -26.64
N GLU A 2 -4.95 6.78 -26.76
CA GLU A 2 -5.82 6.49 -25.58
C GLU A 2 -5.28 5.35 -24.69
N LEU A 3 -4.85 4.25 -25.28
CA LEU A 3 -4.32 3.07 -24.58
C LEU A 3 -2.98 3.34 -23.87
N GLU A 4 -2.16 4.25 -24.37
CA GLU A 4 -0.89 4.61 -23.75
C GLU A 4 -1.11 5.52 -22.53
N MET A 5 -2.13 6.36 -22.56
CA MET A 5 -2.52 7.20 -21.44
C MET A 5 -2.99 6.37 -20.24
N ASP A 6 -3.75 5.28 -20.45
CA ASP A 6 -4.22 4.40 -19.38
C ASP A 6 -3.05 3.80 -18.60
N ARG A 7 -2.00 3.33 -19.31
CA ARG A 7 -0.80 2.77 -18.69
C ARG A 7 -0.01 3.83 -17.90
N GLN A 8 0.17 5.00 -18.46
CA GLN A 8 0.87 6.11 -17.80
C GLN A 8 0.14 6.57 -16.53
N LEU A 9 -1.20 6.60 -16.56
CA LEU A 9 -2.01 6.91 -15.38
C LEU A 9 -1.79 5.89 -14.27
N ILE A 10 -1.89 4.59 -14.58
CA ILE A 10 -1.65 3.53 -13.60
C ILE A 10 -0.22 3.59 -13.04
N GLN A 11 0.79 3.78 -13.88
CA GLN A 11 2.17 3.93 -13.43
C GLN A 11 2.34 5.17 -12.53
N GLY A 12 1.67 6.27 -12.86
CA GLY A 12 1.71 7.50 -12.06
C GLY A 12 1.10 7.32 -10.68
N ILE A 13 -0.09 6.73 -10.57
CA ILE A 13 -0.74 6.51 -9.26
C ILE A 13 0.02 5.49 -8.40
N TRP A 14 0.67 4.48 -9.02
CA TRP A 14 1.49 3.52 -8.31
C TRP A 14 2.84 4.11 -7.85
N GLY A 15 3.46 4.96 -8.66
CA GLY A 15 4.63 5.73 -8.23
C GLY A 15 4.32 6.62 -7.02
N TYR A 16 3.15 7.27 -7.03
CA TYR A 16 2.64 8.02 -5.87
C TYR A 16 2.40 7.11 -4.65
N HIS A 17 1.81 5.92 -4.86
CA HIS A 17 1.55 4.95 -3.79
C HIS A 17 2.84 4.56 -3.05
N TRP A 18 3.88 4.16 -3.77
CA TRP A 18 5.16 3.81 -3.16
C TRP A 18 5.85 5.00 -2.51
N TRP A 19 5.83 6.17 -3.15
CA TRP A 19 6.40 7.39 -2.58
C TRP A 19 5.71 7.78 -1.27
N GLY A 20 4.38 7.79 -1.23
CA GLY A 20 3.61 8.12 -0.03
C GLY A 20 3.82 7.12 1.10
N ASN A 21 3.86 5.81 0.78
CA ASN A 21 4.14 4.76 1.74
C ASN A 21 5.54 4.91 2.34
N ARG A 22 6.58 5.18 1.52
CA ARG A 22 7.95 5.40 2.00
C ARG A 22 8.05 6.58 2.94
N LYS A 23 7.39 7.71 2.65
CA LYS A 23 7.40 8.89 3.53
C LYS A 23 6.84 8.58 4.91
N HIS A 24 5.68 7.98 5.00
CA HIS A 24 5.11 7.61 6.29
C HIS A 24 5.90 6.51 6.98
N TRP A 25 6.49 5.59 6.22
CA TRP A 25 7.41 4.63 6.76
C TRP A 25 8.60 5.30 7.46
N ASP A 26 9.24 6.26 6.78
CA ASP A 26 10.42 6.97 7.32
C ASP A 26 10.04 7.78 8.57
N ASP A 27 8.87 8.41 8.58
CA ASP A 27 8.33 9.12 9.75
C ASP A 27 8.11 8.19 10.95
N VAL A 28 7.56 7.00 10.73
CA VAL A 28 7.33 6.01 11.79
C VAL A 28 8.65 5.41 12.28
N ALA A 29 9.56 5.09 11.36
CA ALA A 29 10.87 4.54 11.70
C ALA A 29 11.70 5.53 12.55
N ALA A 30 11.57 6.82 12.29
CA ALA A 30 12.26 7.87 13.06
C ALA A 30 11.77 7.95 14.53
N LEU A 31 10.56 7.49 14.85
CA LEU A 31 10.06 7.39 16.23
C LEU A 31 10.67 6.20 16.99
N GLY A 32 11.12 5.17 16.29
CA GLY A 32 11.64 3.94 16.85
C GLY A 32 10.57 2.87 17.14
N GLU A 33 11.04 1.66 17.41
CA GLU A 33 10.23 0.44 17.56
C GLU A 33 9.20 0.58 18.69
N ASP A 34 9.62 1.04 19.86
CA ASP A 34 8.76 1.12 21.05
C ASP A 34 7.60 2.10 20.83
N ALA A 35 7.87 3.28 20.28
CA ALA A 35 6.85 4.27 19.98
C ALA A 35 5.88 3.79 18.90
N ALA A 36 6.38 3.09 17.89
CA ALA A 36 5.52 2.53 16.82
C ALA A 36 4.58 1.42 17.31
N ARG A 37 4.88 0.77 18.43
CA ARG A 37 4.05 -0.26 19.07
C ARG A 37 3.09 0.28 20.12
N GLN A 38 3.23 1.53 20.54
CA GLN A 38 2.31 2.12 21.52
C GLN A 38 0.91 2.25 20.94
N GLU A 39 -0.10 1.90 21.75
CA GLU A 39 -1.49 2.16 21.42
C GLU A 39 -1.78 3.66 21.46
N ILE A 40 -2.15 4.24 20.31
CA ILE A 40 -2.46 5.66 20.17
C ILE A 40 -3.95 5.90 20.38
N GLY A 41 -4.80 5.00 19.87
CA GLY A 41 -6.23 5.11 20.09
C GLY A 41 -7.05 4.06 19.35
N LYS A 42 -8.17 3.66 19.94
CA LYS A 42 -9.09 2.65 19.41
C LYS A 42 -10.02 3.17 18.31
N GLN A 43 -10.00 4.47 18.04
CA GLN A 43 -10.74 5.12 16.98
C GLN A 43 -10.14 4.88 15.59
N PHE A 44 -8.89 4.40 15.51
CA PHE A 44 -8.22 4.06 14.27
C PHE A 44 -8.49 2.61 13.85
N SER A 45 -8.37 2.32 12.56
CA SER A 45 -8.52 0.96 12.02
C SER A 45 -7.57 -0.04 12.70
N PHE A 46 -6.37 0.42 13.06
CA PHE A 46 -5.40 -0.29 13.89
C PHE A 46 -4.84 0.66 14.94
N PRO A 47 -4.75 0.25 16.21
CA PRO A 47 -4.46 1.17 17.31
C PRO A 47 -3.00 1.63 17.38
N THR A 48 -2.07 0.97 16.65
CA THR A 48 -0.63 1.26 16.67
C THR A 48 -0.13 1.63 15.27
N LEU A 49 0.94 2.44 15.19
CA LEU A 49 1.58 2.79 13.92
C LEU A 49 2.14 1.55 13.20
N LYS A 50 2.78 0.63 13.94
CA LYS A 50 3.28 -0.61 13.36
C LYS A 50 2.14 -1.46 12.81
N GLY A 51 1.04 -1.59 13.55
CA GLY A 51 -0.14 -2.34 13.10
C GLY A 51 -0.77 -1.76 11.84
N MET A 52 -0.84 -0.42 11.72
CA MET A 52 -1.34 0.27 10.54
C MET A 52 -0.43 0.04 9.32
N LEU A 53 0.89 0.15 9.49
CA LEU A 53 1.85 -0.18 8.42
C LEU A 53 1.73 -1.65 8.00
N ALA A 54 1.64 -2.58 8.96
CA ALA A 54 1.47 -4.00 8.66
C ALA A 54 0.16 -4.29 7.91
N HIS A 55 -0.92 -3.55 8.20
CA HIS A 55 -2.18 -3.67 7.47
C HIS A 55 -2.07 -3.21 6.02
N ILE A 56 -1.44 -2.06 5.76
CA ILE A 56 -1.21 -1.58 4.38
C ILE A 56 -0.38 -2.61 3.61
N TYR A 57 0.71 -3.11 4.20
CA TYR A 57 1.53 -4.16 3.62
C TYR A 57 0.72 -5.43 3.32
N GLY A 58 -0.06 -5.92 4.30
CA GLY A 58 -0.85 -7.13 4.15
C GLY A 58 -1.90 -7.02 3.03
N ALA A 59 -2.53 -5.86 2.90
CA ALA A 59 -3.46 -5.58 1.80
C ALA A 59 -2.74 -5.57 0.45
N ASP A 60 -1.62 -4.84 0.34
CA ASP A 60 -0.80 -4.81 -0.88
C ASP A 60 -0.36 -6.22 -1.30
N ARG A 61 0.09 -7.04 -0.34
CA ARG A 61 0.52 -8.43 -0.58
C ARG A 61 -0.62 -9.32 -1.07
N VAL A 62 -1.77 -9.28 -0.40
CA VAL A 62 -2.95 -10.09 -0.78
C VAL A 62 -3.42 -9.74 -2.19
N TRP A 63 -3.50 -8.46 -2.52
CA TRP A 63 -3.91 -8.03 -3.85
C TRP A 63 -2.88 -8.40 -4.91
N PHE A 64 -1.60 -8.26 -4.62
CA PHE A 64 -0.53 -8.67 -5.53
C PHE A 64 -0.59 -10.17 -5.85
N GLU A 65 -0.84 -11.03 -4.84
CA GLU A 65 -1.04 -12.46 -5.09
C GLU A 65 -2.28 -12.73 -5.94
N ARG A 66 -3.38 -12.00 -5.72
CA ARG A 66 -4.59 -12.12 -6.56
C ARG A 66 -4.32 -11.77 -8.01
N TRP A 67 -3.53 -10.74 -8.29
CA TRP A 67 -3.16 -10.38 -9.67
C TRP A 67 -2.34 -11.46 -10.37
N LYS A 68 -1.59 -12.23 -9.61
CA LYS A 68 -0.84 -13.41 -10.09
C LYS A 68 -1.67 -14.70 -10.17
N GLY A 69 -2.96 -14.65 -9.80
CA GLY A 69 -3.89 -15.77 -9.86
C GLY A 69 -4.01 -16.61 -8.58
N THR A 70 -3.40 -16.16 -7.47
CA THR A 70 -3.54 -16.83 -6.18
C THR A 70 -4.43 -16.01 -5.26
N SER A 71 -5.40 -16.64 -4.58
CA SER A 71 -6.29 -15.97 -3.64
C SER A 71 -5.98 -16.39 -2.20
N PRO A 72 -5.16 -15.62 -1.46
CA PRO A 72 -4.85 -15.91 -0.07
C PRO A 72 -6.10 -15.86 0.81
N THR A 73 -6.15 -16.73 1.83
CA THR A 73 -7.28 -16.85 2.77
C THR A 73 -7.16 -15.93 3.98
N ARG A 74 -6.02 -15.24 4.16
CA ARG A 74 -5.81 -14.25 5.21
C ARG A 74 -4.87 -13.13 4.76
N LEU A 75 -4.96 -11.99 5.45
CA LEU A 75 -3.95 -10.94 5.38
C LEU A 75 -2.87 -11.20 6.43
N GLN A 76 -1.63 -10.88 6.09
CA GLN A 76 -0.59 -10.70 7.09
C GLN A 76 -0.84 -9.39 7.85
N GLY A 77 -0.58 -9.40 9.15
CA GLY A 77 -0.78 -8.25 10.03
C GLY A 77 0.37 -8.10 11.02
N ASP A 78 0.18 -7.26 12.04
CA ASP A 78 1.22 -6.90 13.00
C ASP A 78 1.94 -8.08 13.64
N ALA A 79 1.19 -9.11 14.02
CA ALA A 79 1.72 -10.31 14.68
C ALA A 79 2.61 -11.19 13.78
N ASP A 80 2.55 -11.01 12.46
CA ASP A 80 3.38 -11.76 11.51
C ASP A 80 4.81 -11.20 11.39
N PHE A 81 5.10 -10.04 12.02
CA PHE A 81 6.39 -9.36 11.90
C PHE A 81 7.01 -9.12 13.27
N ALA A 82 8.20 -9.65 13.48
CA ALA A 82 8.93 -9.54 14.74
C ALA A 82 9.29 -8.08 15.11
N SER A 83 9.49 -7.21 14.12
CA SER A 83 9.89 -5.81 14.31
C SER A 83 9.49 -4.94 13.11
N LEU A 84 9.65 -3.60 13.26
CA LEU A 84 9.57 -2.67 12.12
C LEU A 84 10.60 -3.03 11.04
N ALA A 85 11.84 -3.36 11.44
CA ALA A 85 12.89 -3.72 10.50
C ALA A 85 12.53 -4.99 9.70
N ASP A 86 11.92 -5.98 10.36
CA ASP A 86 11.42 -7.19 9.70
C ASP A 86 10.30 -6.86 8.70
N LEU A 87 9.29 -6.11 9.12
CA LEU A 87 8.22 -5.63 8.23
C LEU A 87 8.79 -4.83 7.04
N ARG A 88 9.78 -3.95 7.28
CA ARG A 88 10.43 -3.16 6.22
C ARG A 88 11.08 -4.03 5.16
N LYS A 89 11.79 -5.06 5.58
CA LYS A 89 12.44 -6.01 4.67
C LYS A 89 11.42 -6.65 3.72
N HIS A 90 10.31 -7.13 4.27
CA HIS A 90 9.24 -7.71 3.47
C HIS A 90 8.60 -6.70 2.52
N TRP A 91 8.40 -5.46 2.99
CA TRP A 91 7.82 -4.39 2.19
C TRP A 91 8.68 -4.01 0.99
N VAL A 92 9.99 -3.83 1.19
CA VAL A 92 10.94 -3.51 0.09
C VAL A 92 10.93 -4.61 -0.98
N THR A 93 10.90 -5.88 -0.55
CA THR A 93 10.80 -7.00 -1.48
C THR A 93 9.50 -6.94 -2.29
N LEU A 94 8.35 -6.74 -1.62
CA LEU A 94 7.06 -6.64 -2.28
C LEU A 94 7.01 -5.46 -3.26
N GLU A 95 7.52 -4.29 -2.88
CA GLU A 95 7.58 -3.12 -3.75
C GLU A 95 8.38 -3.41 -5.03
N THR A 96 9.53 -4.09 -4.91
CA THR A 96 10.34 -4.49 -6.06
C THR A 96 9.58 -5.45 -6.99
N GLU A 97 8.87 -6.43 -6.41
CA GLU A 97 8.04 -7.37 -7.18
C GLU A 97 6.88 -6.66 -7.90
N GLN A 98 6.22 -5.72 -7.22
CA GLN A 98 5.14 -4.91 -7.77
C GLN A 98 5.63 -4.02 -8.92
N GLN A 99 6.79 -3.38 -8.77
CA GLN A 99 7.41 -2.57 -9.82
C GLN A 99 7.68 -3.38 -11.08
N ALA A 100 8.28 -4.56 -10.93
CA ALA A 100 8.55 -5.46 -12.04
C ALA A 100 7.25 -5.92 -12.73
N PHE A 101 6.22 -6.28 -11.95
CA PHE A 101 4.92 -6.68 -12.46
C PHE A 101 4.25 -5.56 -13.28
N LEU A 102 4.20 -4.33 -12.73
CA LEU A 102 3.55 -3.21 -13.41
C LEU A 102 4.32 -2.75 -14.64
N ALA A 103 5.65 -2.87 -14.64
CA ALA A 103 6.47 -2.57 -15.81
C ALA A 103 6.22 -3.55 -16.97
N ALA A 104 5.91 -4.81 -16.65
CA ALA A 104 5.63 -5.86 -17.63
C ALA A 104 4.21 -5.82 -18.21
N LEU A 105 3.25 -5.10 -17.57
CA LEU A 105 1.87 -5.04 -18.05
C LEU A 105 1.77 -4.33 -19.41
N ALA A 106 1.14 -4.99 -20.37
CA ALA A 106 0.65 -4.31 -21.56
C ALA A 106 -0.65 -3.54 -21.25
N THR A 107 -0.96 -2.53 -22.04
CA THR A 107 -2.20 -1.75 -21.84
C THR A 107 -3.47 -2.61 -21.95
N ALA A 108 -3.45 -3.63 -22.80
CA ALA A 108 -4.56 -4.59 -22.95
C ALA A 108 -4.81 -5.38 -21.65
N ASP A 109 -3.76 -5.66 -20.87
CA ASP A 109 -3.88 -6.39 -19.60
C ASP A 109 -4.71 -5.63 -18.57
N LEU A 110 -4.72 -4.29 -18.62
CA LEU A 110 -5.50 -3.47 -17.70
C LEU A 110 -7.00 -3.75 -17.78
N LYS A 111 -7.50 -4.10 -18.97
CA LYS A 111 -8.93 -4.42 -19.20
C LYS A 111 -9.25 -5.90 -18.97
N ARG A 112 -8.24 -6.74 -18.74
CA ARG A 112 -8.42 -8.16 -18.48
C ARG A 112 -9.25 -8.38 -17.22
N GLN A 113 -10.29 -9.21 -17.31
CA GLN A 113 -11.04 -9.66 -16.14
C GLN A 113 -10.15 -10.55 -15.29
N LEU A 114 -10.10 -10.25 -14.00
CA LEU A 114 -9.41 -11.03 -13.00
C LEU A 114 -10.42 -11.70 -12.07
N ASP A 115 -10.43 -13.02 -12.09
CA ASP A 115 -11.23 -13.84 -11.19
C ASP A 115 -10.41 -14.08 -9.92
N TYR A 116 -10.99 -13.80 -8.76
CA TYR A 116 -10.34 -13.99 -7.47
C TYR A 116 -11.36 -14.33 -6.39
N LYS A 117 -10.87 -14.76 -5.24
CA LYS A 117 -11.68 -14.96 -4.03
C LYS A 117 -11.29 -13.95 -2.95
N SER A 118 -12.29 -13.48 -2.19
CA SER A 118 -12.03 -12.80 -0.92
C SER A 118 -11.40 -13.75 0.10
N THR A 119 -10.93 -13.21 1.20
CA THR A 119 -10.31 -14.02 2.28
C THR A 119 -11.31 -14.98 2.94
N ASP A 120 -12.61 -14.68 2.88
CA ASP A 120 -13.72 -15.56 3.31
C ASP A 120 -14.22 -16.50 2.19
N GLY A 121 -13.52 -16.56 1.05
CA GLY A 121 -13.75 -17.53 -0.02
C GLY A 121 -14.79 -17.15 -1.06
N LYS A 122 -15.43 -15.96 -0.97
CA LYS A 122 -16.42 -15.51 -1.96
C LYS A 122 -15.77 -15.18 -3.30
N PRO A 123 -16.32 -15.64 -4.43
CA PRO A 123 -15.77 -15.34 -5.76
C PRO A 123 -16.16 -13.94 -6.24
N PHE A 124 -15.23 -13.31 -6.95
CA PHE A 124 -15.40 -12.01 -7.62
C PHE A 124 -14.69 -12.02 -8.97
N SER A 125 -15.14 -11.14 -9.87
CA SER A 125 -14.51 -10.89 -11.17
C SER A 125 -14.56 -9.40 -11.47
N GLN A 126 -13.39 -8.79 -11.73
CA GLN A 126 -13.29 -7.36 -12.00
C GLN A 126 -12.14 -7.08 -12.97
N PRO A 127 -12.20 -5.98 -13.75
CA PRO A 127 -11.06 -5.57 -14.57
C PRO A 127 -9.84 -5.24 -13.71
N LEU A 128 -8.66 -5.66 -14.15
CA LEU A 128 -7.40 -5.47 -13.40
C LEU A 128 -7.17 -3.99 -13.02
N TRP A 129 -7.48 -3.03 -13.89
CA TRP A 129 -7.28 -1.61 -13.60
C TRP A 129 -8.06 -1.13 -12.35
N GLN A 130 -9.28 -1.65 -12.12
CA GLN A 130 -10.07 -1.31 -10.93
C GLN A 130 -9.39 -1.80 -9.65
N LEU A 131 -8.81 -3.00 -9.70
CA LEU A 131 -8.13 -3.60 -8.56
C LEU A 131 -6.81 -2.89 -8.26
N LEU A 132 -6.07 -2.48 -9.30
CA LEU A 132 -4.87 -1.66 -9.15
C LEU A 132 -5.19 -0.30 -8.51
N GLN A 133 -6.25 0.36 -8.96
CA GLN A 133 -6.72 1.63 -8.39
C GLN A 133 -7.22 1.46 -6.95
N HIS A 134 -7.93 0.35 -6.66
CA HIS A 134 -8.42 0.04 -5.32
C HIS A 134 -7.29 0.02 -4.30
N VAL A 135 -6.17 -0.66 -4.58
CA VAL A 135 -5.04 -0.77 -3.64
C VAL A 135 -4.43 0.60 -3.33
N VAL A 136 -4.23 1.44 -4.34
CA VAL A 136 -3.72 2.80 -4.15
C VAL A 136 -4.66 3.64 -3.29
N ASN A 137 -5.98 3.55 -3.54
CA ASN A 137 -6.99 4.27 -2.77
C ASN A 137 -7.09 3.76 -1.33
N HIS A 138 -7.05 2.44 -1.12
CA HIS A 138 -7.02 1.81 0.20
C HIS A 138 -5.82 2.29 1.03
N ALA A 139 -4.63 2.27 0.45
CA ALA A 139 -3.44 2.77 1.15
C ALA A 139 -3.53 4.28 1.43
N THR A 140 -4.12 5.08 0.55
CA THR A 140 -4.33 6.52 0.78
C THR A 140 -5.24 6.75 1.99
N HIS A 141 -6.31 5.95 2.15
CA HIS A 141 -7.17 5.99 3.32
C HIS A 141 -6.37 5.76 4.61
N HIS A 142 -5.61 4.67 4.69
CA HIS A 142 -4.85 4.34 5.89
C HIS A 142 -3.62 5.24 6.13
N ARG A 143 -3.01 5.80 5.06
CA ARG A 143 -2.00 6.85 5.23
C ARG A 143 -2.54 8.09 5.92
N SER A 144 -3.81 8.44 5.68
CA SER A 144 -4.45 9.55 6.40
C SER A 144 -4.60 9.26 7.89
N GLU A 145 -4.89 8.01 8.26
CA GLU A 145 -4.88 7.58 9.66
C GLU A 145 -3.47 7.66 10.27
N ILE A 146 -2.44 7.16 9.56
CA ILE A 146 -1.03 7.28 10.01
C ILE A 146 -0.65 8.75 10.21
N ALA A 147 -1.00 9.65 9.30
CA ALA A 147 -0.72 11.06 9.43
C ALA A 147 -1.38 11.67 10.67
N THR A 148 -2.62 11.30 10.98
CA THR A 148 -3.32 11.71 12.19
C THR A 148 -2.64 11.15 13.44
N MET A 149 -2.30 9.86 13.45
CA MET A 149 -1.58 9.23 14.56
C MET A 149 -0.23 9.90 14.81
N LEU A 150 0.54 10.18 13.76
CA LEU A 150 1.81 10.88 13.85
C LEU A 150 1.63 12.30 14.42
N THR A 151 0.60 13.02 14.00
CA THR A 151 0.29 14.36 14.52
C THR A 151 0.03 14.33 16.03
N MET A 152 -0.60 13.27 16.53
CA MET A 152 -0.88 13.10 17.97
C MET A 152 0.38 12.81 18.79
N VAL A 153 1.42 12.20 18.23
CA VAL A 153 2.61 11.75 18.98
C VAL A 153 3.87 12.58 18.74
N LYS A 154 4.02 13.23 17.60
CA LYS A 154 5.23 14.02 17.28
C LYS A 154 4.96 15.35 16.57
N GLY A 155 3.72 15.67 16.25
CA GLY A 155 3.35 16.79 15.38
C GLY A 155 3.19 16.38 13.92
N SER A 156 2.73 17.29 13.08
CA SER A 156 2.37 17.01 11.67
C SER A 156 3.51 16.39 10.90
N PRO A 157 3.29 15.22 10.25
CA PRO A 157 4.27 14.62 9.34
C PRO A 157 4.39 15.45 8.05
N ALA A 158 5.39 15.10 7.22
CA ALA A 158 5.51 15.68 5.89
C ALA A 158 4.28 15.33 5.04
N SER A 159 3.76 16.31 4.29
CA SER A 159 2.59 16.10 3.43
C SER A 159 2.85 15.02 2.38
N THR A 160 1.86 14.16 2.18
CA THR A 160 1.81 13.14 1.12
C THR A 160 0.79 13.49 0.03
N ASP A 161 0.45 14.76 -0.12
CA ASP A 161 -0.41 15.22 -1.21
C ASP A 161 0.11 14.75 -2.57
N MET A 162 -0.78 14.17 -3.37
CA MET A 162 -0.42 13.61 -4.69
C MET A 162 0.17 14.68 -5.62
N VAL A 163 -0.28 15.93 -5.51
CA VAL A 163 0.27 17.04 -6.31
C VAL A 163 1.76 17.29 -6.02
N LEU A 164 2.21 17.05 -4.77
CA LEU A 164 3.62 17.19 -4.40
C LEU A 164 4.47 16.08 -5.04
N TYR A 165 3.95 14.87 -5.12
CA TYR A 165 4.60 13.80 -5.87
C TYR A 165 4.79 14.16 -7.35
N TYR A 166 3.77 14.74 -7.98
CA TYR A 166 3.86 15.11 -9.40
C TYR A 166 4.78 16.31 -9.68
N ARG A 167 4.96 17.22 -8.71
CA ARG A 167 5.84 18.39 -8.80
C ARG A 167 7.28 18.10 -8.39
N GLY A 168 7.51 17.08 -7.58
CA GLY A 168 8.84 16.73 -7.09
C GLY A 168 9.69 15.97 -8.12
N PRO A 169 10.99 15.81 -7.85
CA PRO A 169 11.83 14.93 -8.64
C PRO A 169 11.27 13.49 -8.55
N LYS A 170 11.22 12.81 -9.70
CA LYS A 170 10.79 11.40 -9.74
C LYS A 170 11.91 10.54 -9.16
N PRO A 171 11.61 9.61 -8.26
CA PRO A 171 12.59 8.67 -7.74
C PRO A 171 13.07 7.70 -8.80
#